data_d85258c2d025110710a15865a4ce9f63
#
_entry.id   d85258c2d025110710a15865a4ce9f63
#
_cell.length_a   1.000
_cell.length_b   1.000
_cell.length_c   1.000
_cell.angle_alpha   90.00
_cell.angle_beta   90.00
_cell.angle_gamma   90.00
#
_symmetry.space_group_name_H-M   'P 1'
#
loop_
_entity.id
_entity.type
_entity.pdbx_description
1 polymer ?
#
loop_
_entity_poly.entity_id
_entity_poly.type
_entity_poly.pdbx_seq_one_letter_code
_entity_poly.pdbx_strand_id
1 'polypeptide(L)'
;MLRRSSAAALALTGTLTLSACFGIPSAGGIVGRITDRATGTAADKVGDQVGNQVGTAASARVGAAMSPYMMQFYMGFVFSMAFSQGGYAFEEVPYKAGEWTRWSIPNTGAEGDEPKETVLERAYLFDDAEGNAWWKVKWVLDPKKPAESTMILEALFNKKDFTLLRMRAKMPNEQQGKEMPVTQQTYYVPPQKLTPQSIKGATQGIVSVTVPAGTYKARHVVFGNAAGGTAEWYLVDGIPGGSVKFVNKAPKGDDDGKADPANYTMNLVAKGAGAASELGVTRT
;
A
#
# COMPACT_ATOMS: atom_id res chain seq x y z
N MET A 1 6.38 -20.63 -73.82
CA MET A 1 7.18 -19.69 -73.02
C MET A 1 6.25 -18.93 -72.09
N LEU A 2 6.08 -19.34 -70.84
CA LEU A 2 5.26 -18.69 -69.88
C LEU A 2 6.13 -18.38 -68.63
N ARG A 3 6.34 -17.11 -68.34
CA ARG A 3 6.98 -16.61 -67.12
C ARG A 3 5.97 -16.60 -66.00
N ARG A 4 6.25 -17.33 -64.92
CA ARG A 4 5.52 -17.25 -63.65
C ARG A 4 6.20 -16.19 -62.77
N SER A 5 5.45 -15.15 -62.37
CA SER A 5 5.82 -14.15 -61.38
C SER A 5 5.35 -14.65 -60.02
N SER A 6 6.27 -14.85 -59.09
CA SER A 6 5.98 -15.17 -57.70
C SER A 6 5.86 -13.86 -56.93
N ALA A 7 4.69 -13.58 -56.36
CA ALA A 7 4.49 -12.52 -55.41
C ALA A 7 4.77 -13.05 -54.00
N ALA A 8 5.76 -12.50 -53.33
CA ALA A 8 6.04 -12.75 -51.89
C ALA A 8 5.15 -11.83 -51.05
N ALA A 9 4.25 -12.42 -50.28
CA ALA A 9 3.48 -11.73 -49.25
C ALA A 9 4.32 -11.65 -47.96
N LEU A 10 4.67 -10.41 -47.57
CA LEU A 10 5.29 -10.13 -46.29
C LEU A 10 4.17 -10.06 -45.26
N ALA A 11 4.05 -11.04 -44.38
CA ALA A 11 3.20 -10.99 -43.20
C ALA A 11 3.94 -10.27 -42.07
N LEU A 12 3.53 -9.05 -41.77
CA LEU A 12 3.99 -8.27 -40.61
C LEU A 12 3.18 -8.72 -39.40
N THR A 13 3.70 -9.64 -38.59
CA THR A 13 3.17 -9.99 -37.28
C THR A 13 3.70 -9.00 -36.27
N GLY A 14 2.91 -7.95 -36.03
CA GLY A 14 3.15 -7.01 -34.94
C GLY A 14 2.72 -7.62 -33.60
N THR A 15 3.66 -8.15 -32.84
CA THR A 15 3.46 -8.52 -31.44
C THR A 15 3.41 -7.24 -30.60
N LEU A 16 2.21 -6.81 -30.24
CA LEU A 16 2.00 -5.80 -29.18
C LEU A 16 2.31 -6.46 -27.83
N THR A 17 3.52 -6.30 -27.34
CA THR A 17 3.84 -6.56 -25.94
C THR A 17 3.36 -5.38 -25.09
N LEU A 18 2.16 -5.49 -24.53
CA LEU A 18 1.73 -4.62 -23.43
C LEU A 18 2.51 -5.03 -22.18
N SER A 19 3.69 -4.47 -21.98
CA SER A 19 4.39 -4.52 -20.69
C SER A 19 3.77 -3.45 -19.77
N ALA A 20 2.68 -3.81 -19.09
CA ALA A 20 2.17 -3.02 -17.97
C ALA A 20 3.08 -3.25 -16.75
N CYS A 21 4.18 -2.51 -16.68
CA CYS A 21 5.02 -2.43 -15.48
C CYS A 21 4.32 -1.58 -14.43
N PHE A 22 3.46 -2.19 -13.62
CA PHE A 22 2.99 -1.61 -12.36
C PHE A 22 3.68 -2.33 -11.20
N GLY A 23 4.96 -2.02 -10.99
CA GLY A 23 5.60 -2.30 -9.71
C GLY A 23 5.06 -1.34 -8.66
N ILE A 24 4.55 -1.84 -7.52
CA ILE A 24 4.27 -1.02 -6.34
C ILE A 24 5.63 -0.71 -5.71
N PRO A 25 6.11 0.52 -5.81
CA PRO A 25 7.42 0.86 -5.29
C PRO A 25 7.31 1.11 -3.78
N SER A 26 8.28 0.64 -3.02
CA SER A 26 8.45 1.07 -1.62
C SER A 26 8.79 2.56 -1.56
N ALA A 27 8.47 3.24 -0.45
CA ALA A 27 8.69 4.68 -0.31
C ALA A 27 10.13 5.10 -0.60
N GLY A 28 11.14 4.27 -0.27
CA GLY A 28 12.55 4.56 -0.57
C GLY A 28 12.96 4.25 -2.02
N GLY A 29 12.46 3.14 -2.60
CA GLY A 29 12.81 2.75 -3.97
C GLY A 29 12.13 3.59 -5.05
N ILE A 30 11.01 4.24 -4.75
CA ILE A 30 10.29 5.12 -5.68
C ILE A 30 11.00 6.45 -5.84
N VAL A 31 11.46 7.03 -4.75
CA VAL A 31 12.20 8.30 -4.80
C VAL A 31 13.46 8.13 -5.65
N GLY A 32 14.18 7.00 -5.50
CA GLY A 32 15.36 6.71 -6.33
C GLY A 32 15.07 6.55 -7.83
N ARG A 33 13.95 5.89 -8.21
CA ARG A 33 13.63 5.64 -9.63
C ARG A 33 12.99 6.82 -10.37
N ILE A 34 12.42 7.79 -9.65
CA ILE A 34 11.94 9.03 -10.24
C ILE A 34 13.13 9.94 -10.58
N THR A 35 14.20 9.91 -9.79
CA THR A 35 15.41 10.69 -10.04
C THR A 35 16.17 10.22 -11.28
N ASP A 36 16.20 8.90 -11.57
CA ASP A 36 16.89 8.35 -12.74
C ASP A 36 16.24 8.71 -14.09
N ARG A 37 15.00 9.16 -14.11
CA ARG A 37 14.28 9.55 -15.34
C ARG A 37 14.11 11.04 -15.57
N ALA A 38 14.36 11.86 -14.55
CA ALA A 38 14.32 13.32 -14.68
C ALA A 38 15.73 13.83 -14.88
N THR A 39 16.05 14.20 -16.12
CA THR A 39 17.33 14.73 -16.55
C THR A 39 17.98 15.73 -15.59
N GLY A 40 19.14 15.36 -15.04
CA GLY A 40 20.26 16.19 -14.68
C GLY A 40 20.12 17.26 -13.59
N THR A 41 20.92 17.12 -12.54
CA THR A 41 21.40 18.14 -11.58
C THR A 41 20.43 18.80 -10.57
N ALA A 42 19.17 19.03 -10.88
CA ALA A 42 18.20 19.52 -9.89
C ALA A 42 17.50 18.38 -9.13
N ALA A 43 17.36 17.22 -9.77
CA ALA A 43 16.71 16.04 -9.21
C ALA A 43 17.61 15.33 -8.17
N ASP A 44 18.91 15.32 -8.35
CA ASP A 44 19.86 14.70 -7.40
C ASP A 44 19.85 15.41 -6.04
N LYS A 45 19.78 16.75 -6.04
CA LYS A 45 19.69 17.53 -4.79
C LYS A 45 18.35 17.33 -4.05
N VAL A 46 17.26 17.11 -4.78
CA VAL A 46 15.95 16.83 -4.19
C VAL A 46 15.89 15.37 -3.72
N GLY A 47 16.47 14.43 -4.45
CA GLY A 47 16.56 13.02 -4.09
C GLY A 47 17.33 12.79 -2.80
N ASP A 48 18.51 13.39 -2.66
CA ASP A 48 19.34 13.33 -1.46
C ASP A 48 18.68 14.01 -0.24
N GLN A 49 17.99 15.14 -0.45
CA GLN A 49 17.23 15.80 0.62
C GLN A 49 16.03 14.98 1.08
N VAL A 50 15.29 14.35 0.18
CA VAL A 50 14.14 13.53 0.53
C VAL A 50 14.56 12.18 1.11
N GLY A 51 15.58 11.54 0.57
CA GLY A 51 16.13 10.28 1.08
C GLY A 51 16.68 10.40 2.50
N ASN A 52 17.45 11.45 2.78
CA ASN A 52 17.97 11.74 4.12
C ASN A 52 16.90 12.29 5.09
N GLN A 53 15.81 12.87 4.59
CA GLN A 53 14.74 13.44 5.41
C GLN A 53 13.68 12.43 5.82
N VAL A 54 13.50 11.35 5.09
CA VAL A 54 12.58 10.26 5.49
C VAL A 54 13.17 9.40 6.62
N GLY A 55 14.49 9.40 6.78
CA GLY A 55 15.20 8.61 7.79
C GLY A 55 15.44 9.30 9.14
N THR A 56 15.44 10.62 9.23
CA THR A 56 15.79 11.33 10.46
C THR A 56 14.83 12.46 10.77
N ALA A 57 14.51 12.71 12.04
CA ALA A 57 13.83 13.86 12.71
C ALA A 57 13.10 14.94 11.85
N ALA A 58 13.10 14.83 10.56
CA ALA A 58 12.50 15.74 9.58
C ALA A 58 11.02 15.47 9.34
N SER A 59 10.44 14.38 9.89
CA SER A 59 9.02 14.09 9.78
C SER A 59 8.13 15.24 10.30
N ALA A 60 8.62 16.02 11.25
CA ALA A 60 7.92 17.21 11.77
C ALA A 60 7.89 18.40 10.79
N ARG A 61 8.84 18.47 9.84
CA ARG A 61 8.90 19.57 8.85
C ARG A 61 8.42 19.15 7.46
N VAL A 62 8.25 17.86 7.22
CA VAL A 62 7.87 17.31 5.92
C VAL A 62 6.45 17.73 5.52
N GLY A 63 5.50 17.81 6.45
CA GLY A 63 4.13 18.19 6.15
C GLY A 63 3.96 19.63 5.62
N ALA A 64 4.81 20.56 6.04
CA ALA A 64 4.75 21.96 5.60
C ALA A 64 5.50 22.24 4.29
N ALA A 65 6.41 21.34 3.88
CA ALA A 65 7.29 21.52 2.71
C ALA A 65 6.98 20.56 1.54
N MET A 66 6.08 19.57 1.71
CA MET A 66 5.71 18.67 0.64
C MET A 66 4.90 19.39 -0.45
N SER A 67 5.31 19.25 -1.71
CA SER A 67 4.47 19.70 -2.81
C SER A 67 3.15 18.90 -2.81
N PRO A 68 2.03 19.48 -3.31
CA PRO A 68 0.75 18.75 -3.43
C PRO A 68 0.88 17.42 -4.17
N TYR A 69 1.78 17.34 -5.14
CA TYR A 69 2.09 16.13 -5.91
C TYR A 69 2.71 15.03 -5.03
N MET A 70 3.74 15.38 -4.25
CA MET A 70 4.39 14.43 -3.33
C MET A 70 3.43 13.95 -2.25
N MET A 71 2.55 14.82 -1.79
CA MET A 71 1.51 14.49 -0.83
C MET A 71 0.54 13.42 -1.38
N GLN A 72 0.02 13.63 -2.59
CA GLN A 72 -0.90 12.68 -3.24
C GLN A 72 -0.24 11.33 -3.47
N PHE A 73 1.01 11.33 -3.90
CA PHE A 73 1.81 10.13 -4.07
C PHE A 73 1.96 9.35 -2.75
N TYR A 74 2.35 10.04 -1.68
CA TYR A 74 2.52 9.43 -0.35
C TYR A 74 1.20 8.85 0.19
N MET A 75 0.09 9.56 0.01
CA MET A 75 -1.22 9.06 0.41
C MET A 75 -1.66 7.84 -0.39
N GLY A 76 -1.40 7.83 -1.71
CA GLY A 76 -1.64 6.64 -2.56
C GLY A 76 -0.85 5.42 -2.08
N PHE A 77 0.40 5.61 -1.67
CA PHE A 77 1.21 4.56 -1.07
C PHE A 77 0.59 4.02 0.24
N VAL A 78 0.20 4.90 1.16
CA VAL A 78 -0.43 4.50 2.43
C VAL A 78 -1.73 3.74 2.20
N PHE A 79 -2.56 4.18 1.26
CA PHE A 79 -3.78 3.45 0.90
C PHE A 79 -3.48 2.09 0.25
N SER A 80 -2.46 1.99 -0.58
CA SER A 80 -2.04 0.71 -1.14
C SER A 80 -1.61 -0.27 -0.06
N MET A 81 -0.85 0.18 0.94
CA MET A 81 -0.50 -0.64 2.11
C MET A 81 -1.72 -1.04 2.94
N ALA A 82 -2.69 -0.13 3.09
CA ALA A 82 -3.88 -0.39 3.89
C ALA A 82 -4.89 -1.31 3.20
N PHE A 83 -5.11 -1.17 1.89
CA PHE A 83 -6.24 -1.79 1.18
C PHE A 83 -5.85 -2.68 0.02
N SER A 84 -4.64 -2.55 -0.53
CA SER A 84 -4.19 -3.22 -1.75
C SER A 84 -2.92 -4.02 -1.51
N GLN A 85 -2.91 -4.86 -0.47
CA GLN A 85 -1.75 -5.67 -0.11
C GLN A 85 -1.35 -6.59 -1.28
N GLY A 86 -0.16 -6.38 -1.84
CA GLY A 86 0.29 -7.10 -3.03
C GLY A 86 -0.54 -6.87 -4.30
N GLY A 87 -1.44 -5.86 -4.32
CA GLY A 87 -2.38 -5.60 -5.40
C GLY A 87 -3.76 -6.23 -5.22
N TYR A 88 -4.01 -6.90 -4.11
CA TYR A 88 -5.24 -7.68 -3.87
C TYR A 88 -6.00 -7.24 -2.63
N ALA A 89 -7.32 -7.50 -2.62
CA ALA A 89 -8.18 -7.38 -1.45
C ALA A 89 -8.90 -8.70 -1.17
N PHE A 90 -9.02 -9.04 0.13
CA PHE A 90 -9.79 -10.15 0.64
C PHE A 90 -11.11 -9.66 1.21
N GLU A 91 -12.21 -10.31 0.85
CA GLU A 91 -13.55 -9.98 1.35
C GLU A 91 -14.16 -11.08 2.24
N GLU A 92 -13.43 -12.17 2.51
CA GLU A 92 -13.96 -13.32 3.26
C GLU A 92 -14.40 -12.95 4.69
N VAL A 93 -13.73 -11.98 5.32
CA VAL A 93 -14.09 -11.49 6.65
C VAL A 93 -14.21 -9.96 6.61
N PRO A 94 -15.38 -9.43 6.21
CA PRO A 94 -15.57 -7.98 6.10
C PRO A 94 -15.49 -7.31 7.48
N TYR A 95 -15.05 -6.07 7.51
CA TYR A 95 -15.14 -5.22 8.70
C TYR A 95 -16.58 -4.82 8.96
N LYS A 96 -16.98 -4.80 10.23
CA LYS A 96 -18.21 -4.16 10.68
C LYS A 96 -17.92 -2.69 11.04
N ALA A 97 -18.94 -1.85 11.01
CA ALA A 97 -18.82 -0.44 11.37
C ALA A 97 -18.17 -0.27 12.75
N GLY A 98 -17.14 0.55 12.81
CA GLY A 98 -16.34 0.78 14.00
C GLY A 98 -15.23 -0.25 14.25
N GLU A 99 -15.15 -1.35 13.51
CA GLU A 99 -14.04 -2.30 13.68
C GLU A 99 -12.74 -1.75 13.10
N TRP A 100 -11.63 -2.10 13.75
CA TRP A 100 -10.30 -1.71 13.35
C TRP A 100 -9.27 -2.82 13.58
N THR A 101 -8.19 -2.74 12.81
CA THR A 101 -6.98 -3.55 12.98
C THR A 101 -5.76 -2.66 12.96
N ARG A 102 -4.76 -3.01 13.77
CA ARG A 102 -3.46 -2.32 13.86
C ARG A 102 -2.35 -3.28 13.54
N TRP A 103 -1.41 -2.82 12.73
CA TRP A 103 -0.33 -3.59 12.17
C TRP A 103 1.01 -2.94 12.47
N SER A 104 2.01 -3.75 12.79
CA SER A 104 3.41 -3.32 12.79
C SER A 104 4.07 -3.69 11.47
N ILE A 105 4.91 -2.79 10.98
CA ILE A 105 5.71 -2.95 9.78
C ILE A 105 7.15 -2.69 10.19
N PRO A 106 7.93 -3.75 10.50
CA PRO A 106 9.34 -3.61 10.77
C PRO A 106 10.04 -3.03 9.55
N ASN A 107 10.73 -1.94 9.71
CA ASN A 107 11.57 -1.34 8.68
C ASN A 107 13.01 -1.78 8.93
N THR A 108 13.56 -2.58 8.04
CA THR A 108 14.98 -2.85 8.00
C THR A 108 15.66 -1.58 7.47
N GLY A 109 16.11 -0.73 8.37
CA GLY A 109 16.87 0.48 8.03
C GLY A 109 18.06 0.20 7.13
N ALA A 110 18.66 1.23 6.54
CA ALA A 110 19.95 1.13 5.91
C ALA A 110 20.97 0.59 6.93
N GLU A 111 22.01 -0.08 6.44
CA GLU A 111 23.08 -0.64 7.29
C GLU A 111 23.61 0.43 8.27
N GLY A 112 23.46 0.17 9.58
CA GLY A 112 23.85 1.11 10.64
C GLY A 112 22.69 1.90 11.29
N ASP A 113 21.48 1.90 10.74
CA ASP A 113 20.32 2.52 11.36
C ASP A 113 19.67 1.59 12.40
N GLU A 114 19.19 2.17 13.51
CA GLU A 114 18.35 1.39 14.44
C GLU A 114 17.09 0.90 13.68
N PRO A 115 16.68 -0.37 13.88
CA PRO A 115 15.44 -0.88 13.31
C PRO A 115 14.26 0.02 13.73
N LYS A 116 13.59 0.61 12.76
CA LYS A 116 12.39 1.42 13.00
C LYS A 116 11.16 0.59 12.72
N GLU A 117 10.18 0.72 13.55
CA GLU A 117 8.87 0.13 13.35
C GLU A 117 7.90 1.22 12.92
N THR A 118 7.15 0.97 11.86
CA THR A 118 6.02 1.81 11.45
C THR A 118 4.72 1.11 11.85
N VAL A 119 3.74 1.86 12.32
CA VAL A 119 2.43 1.32 12.68
C VAL A 119 1.37 1.84 11.73
N LEU A 120 0.60 0.91 11.17
CA LEU A 120 -0.58 1.17 10.36
C LEU A 120 -1.83 0.72 11.13
N GLU A 121 -2.80 1.60 11.32
CA GLU A 121 -4.14 1.26 11.79
C GLU A 121 -5.14 1.51 10.67
N ARG A 122 -6.00 0.54 10.41
CA ARG A 122 -7.11 0.66 9.46
C ARG A 122 -8.42 0.40 10.20
N ALA A 123 -9.39 1.29 10.02
CA ALA A 123 -10.71 1.19 10.62
C ALA A 123 -11.82 1.44 9.58
N TYR A 124 -12.85 0.61 9.60
CA TYR A 124 -14.08 0.88 8.88
C TYR A 124 -15.00 1.75 9.75
N LEU A 125 -15.32 2.95 9.30
CA LEU A 125 -16.11 3.86 10.11
C LEU A 125 -17.61 3.60 9.96
N PHE A 126 -18.14 3.78 8.76
CA PHE A 126 -19.57 3.63 8.45
C PHE A 126 -19.81 3.77 6.94
N ASP A 127 -21.05 3.46 6.53
CA ASP A 127 -21.54 3.80 5.18
C ASP A 127 -22.17 5.19 5.18
N ASP A 128 -21.94 5.96 4.08
CA ASP A 128 -22.71 7.17 3.82
C ASP A 128 -24.13 6.86 3.35
N ALA A 129 -24.92 7.90 3.08
CA ALA A 129 -26.31 7.75 2.62
C ALA A 129 -26.43 7.08 1.23
N GLU A 130 -25.38 7.08 0.44
CA GLU A 130 -25.30 6.49 -0.89
C GLU A 130 -24.76 5.06 -0.88
N GLY A 131 -24.38 4.56 0.31
CA GLY A 131 -23.84 3.22 0.52
C GLY A 131 -22.35 3.09 0.21
N ASN A 132 -21.61 4.20 0.09
CA ASN A 132 -20.17 4.19 0.01
C ASN A 132 -19.53 4.06 1.40
N ALA A 133 -18.32 3.56 1.45
CA ALA A 133 -17.65 3.21 2.69
C ALA A 133 -16.64 4.26 3.15
N TRP A 134 -16.86 4.86 4.32
CA TRP A 134 -15.85 5.67 4.99
C TRP A 134 -14.88 4.79 5.77
N TRP A 135 -13.58 5.00 5.48
CA TRP A 135 -12.48 4.33 6.15
C TRP A 135 -11.54 5.35 6.79
N LYS A 136 -10.96 4.98 7.92
CA LYS A 136 -9.86 5.70 8.55
C LYS A 136 -8.59 4.89 8.47
N VAL A 137 -7.48 5.55 8.12
CA VAL A 137 -6.13 5.02 8.19
C VAL A 137 -5.29 5.94 9.05
N LYS A 138 -4.63 5.38 10.06
CA LYS A 138 -3.59 6.05 10.82
C LYS A 138 -2.25 5.44 10.47
N TRP A 139 -1.32 6.28 10.10
CA TRP A 139 0.04 5.90 9.79
C TRP A 139 0.99 6.57 10.76
N VAL A 140 1.64 5.79 11.61
CA VAL A 140 2.57 6.27 12.64
C VAL A 140 3.98 5.90 12.21
N LEU A 141 4.74 6.90 11.77
CA LEU A 141 6.10 6.72 11.26
C LEU A 141 7.13 6.46 12.37
N ASP A 142 6.90 7.03 13.55
CA ASP A 142 7.73 6.85 14.73
C ASP A 142 6.84 6.60 15.96
N PRO A 143 6.63 5.34 16.36
CA PRO A 143 5.82 5.01 17.53
C PRO A 143 6.39 5.55 18.86
N LYS A 144 7.67 5.94 18.90
CA LYS A 144 8.26 6.62 20.07
C LYS A 144 7.79 8.08 20.19
N LYS A 145 7.33 8.67 19.06
CA LYS A 145 6.85 10.06 18.98
C LYS A 145 5.53 10.14 18.20
N PRO A 146 4.46 9.49 18.65
CA PRO A 146 3.23 9.38 17.85
C PRO A 146 2.57 10.73 17.58
N ALA A 147 2.63 11.67 18.53
CA ALA A 147 2.03 13.00 18.34
C ALA A 147 2.67 13.79 17.18
N GLU A 148 3.96 13.56 16.91
CA GLU A 148 4.73 14.28 15.91
C GLU A 148 4.84 13.51 14.58
N SER A 149 4.45 12.23 14.55
CA SER A 149 4.68 11.32 13.43
C SER A 149 3.41 10.63 12.90
N THR A 150 2.24 10.95 13.45
CA THR A 150 0.99 10.35 13.01
C THR A 150 0.34 11.16 11.90
N MET A 151 0.10 10.49 10.78
CA MET A 151 -0.79 10.94 9.73
C MET A 151 -2.14 10.24 9.88
N ILE A 152 -3.23 10.99 9.72
CA ILE A 152 -4.59 10.45 9.71
C ILE A 152 -5.23 10.75 8.36
N LEU A 153 -5.75 9.71 7.73
CA LEU A 153 -6.52 9.80 6.49
C LEU A 153 -7.92 9.26 6.75
N GLU A 154 -8.94 9.97 6.29
CA GLU A 154 -10.31 9.47 6.22
C GLU A 154 -10.76 9.55 4.77
N ALA A 155 -11.12 8.40 4.21
CA ALA A 155 -11.35 8.23 2.78
C ALA A 155 -12.69 7.53 2.53
N LEU A 156 -13.44 8.05 1.56
CA LEU A 156 -14.68 7.50 1.07
C LEU A 156 -14.41 6.68 -0.18
N PHE A 157 -14.76 5.40 -0.14
CA PHE A 157 -14.61 4.50 -1.27
C PHE A 157 -15.96 3.99 -1.76
N ASN A 158 -16.10 3.88 -3.07
CA ASN A 158 -17.18 3.11 -3.66
C ASN A 158 -17.00 1.63 -3.29
N LYS A 159 -18.01 1.00 -2.70
CA LYS A 159 -17.93 -0.41 -2.27
C LYS A 159 -17.84 -1.41 -3.40
N LYS A 160 -18.29 -1.06 -4.61
CA LYS A 160 -18.32 -2.00 -5.74
C LYS A 160 -16.92 -2.23 -6.33
N ASP A 161 -16.17 -1.15 -6.52
CA ASP A 161 -14.90 -1.15 -7.24
C ASP A 161 -13.73 -0.57 -6.46
N PHE A 162 -13.95 -0.14 -5.22
CA PHE A 162 -12.95 0.52 -4.38
C PHE A 162 -12.39 1.83 -4.98
N THR A 163 -13.14 2.48 -5.87
CA THR A 163 -12.78 3.82 -6.34
C THR A 163 -12.79 4.81 -5.19
N LEU A 164 -11.71 5.57 -5.03
CA LEU A 164 -11.63 6.66 -4.05
C LEU A 164 -12.47 7.84 -4.52
N LEU A 165 -13.46 8.23 -3.72
CA LEU A 165 -14.41 9.31 -4.04
C LEU A 165 -14.06 10.63 -3.34
N ARG A 166 -13.71 10.56 -2.05
CA ARG A 166 -13.35 11.70 -1.22
C ARG A 166 -12.25 11.35 -0.25
N MET A 167 -11.50 12.35 0.18
CA MET A 167 -10.43 12.14 1.15
C MET A 167 -10.23 13.39 2.01
N ARG A 168 -10.07 13.16 3.30
CA ARG A 168 -9.58 14.15 4.25
C ARG A 168 -8.26 13.65 4.85
N ALA A 169 -7.34 14.56 5.06
CA ALA A 169 -6.04 14.26 5.63
C ALA A 169 -5.69 15.22 6.76
N LYS A 170 -5.03 14.69 7.79
CA LYS A 170 -4.34 15.44 8.82
C LYS A 170 -2.91 14.97 8.87
N MET A 171 -1.98 15.85 8.53
CA MET A 171 -0.56 15.55 8.57
C MET A 171 0.00 15.69 10.00
N PRO A 172 1.18 15.09 10.28
CA PRO A 172 1.88 15.34 11.53
C PRO A 172 2.00 16.84 11.80
N ASN A 173 1.78 17.24 13.05
CA ASN A 173 1.81 18.63 13.52
C ASN A 173 0.70 19.57 12.98
N GLU A 174 -0.23 19.08 12.16
CA GLU A 174 -1.44 19.84 11.85
C GLU A 174 -2.46 19.71 13.01
N GLN A 175 -3.15 20.81 13.32
CA GLN A 175 -4.20 20.78 14.34
C GLN A 175 -5.51 20.20 13.79
N GLN A 176 -5.82 20.45 12.52
CA GLN A 176 -7.07 20.09 11.88
C GLN A 176 -6.85 19.36 10.56
N GLY A 177 -7.73 18.40 10.27
CA GLY A 177 -7.77 17.75 8.98
C GLY A 177 -8.37 18.63 7.89
N LYS A 178 -7.86 18.48 6.67
CA LYS A 178 -8.30 19.21 5.47
C LYS A 178 -8.88 18.26 4.45
N GLU A 179 -9.86 18.75 3.67
CA GLU A 179 -10.30 18.05 2.46
C GLU A 179 -9.16 18.08 1.44
N MET A 180 -8.90 16.93 0.84
CA MET A 180 -7.86 16.77 -0.17
C MET A 180 -8.53 16.47 -1.52
N PRO A 181 -8.12 17.12 -2.60
CA PRO A 181 -8.69 16.84 -3.91
C PRO A 181 -8.33 15.41 -4.35
N VAL A 182 -9.35 14.66 -4.78
CA VAL A 182 -9.17 13.39 -5.48
C VAL A 182 -9.10 13.69 -6.96
N THR A 183 -7.95 13.50 -7.57
CA THR A 183 -7.69 13.75 -8.99
C THR A 183 -7.18 12.48 -9.66
N GLN A 184 -7.10 12.47 -10.99
CA GLN A 184 -6.46 11.38 -11.74
C GLN A 184 -4.98 11.17 -11.39
N GLN A 185 -4.35 12.14 -10.73
CA GLN A 185 -2.98 12.04 -10.21
C GLN A 185 -2.90 11.43 -8.81
N THR A 186 -4.04 11.11 -8.19
CA THR A 186 -4.04 10.34 -6.94
C THR A 186 -3.58 8.92 -7.26
N TYR A 187 -2.37 8.57 -6.84
CA TYR A 187 -1.70 7.30 -7.18
C TYR A 187 -2.27 6.07 -6.42
N TYR A 188 -3.56 6.06 -6.18
CA TYR A 188 -4.24 4.91 -5.62
C TYR A 188 -4.79 4.03 -6.75
N VAL A 189 -4.40 2.76 -6.74
CA VAL A 189 -4.92 1.75 -7.66
C VAL A 189 -5.87 0.86 -6.85
N PRO A 190 -7.14 0.76 -7.24
CA PRO A 190 -8.07 -0.16 -6.60
C PRO A 190 -7.54 -1.60 -6.61
N PRO A 191 -7.67 -2.34 -5.49
CA PRO A 191 -7.20 -3.71 -5.42
C PRO A 191 -8.04 -4.65 -6.28
N GLN A 192 -7.40 -5.70 -6.80
CA GLN A 192 -8.12 -6.79 -7.42
C GLN A 192 -8.78 -7.66 -6.35
N LYS A 193 -10.09 -7.84 -6.44
CA LYS A 193 -10.84 -8.73 -5.54
C LYS A 193 -10.52 -10.20 -5.84
N LEU A 194 -10.13 -10.93 -4.81
CA LEU A 194 -9.89 -12.37 -4.91
C LEU A 194 -11.18 -13.15 -4.68
N THR A 195 -11.43 -14.12 -5.55
CA THR A 195 -12.57 -15.04 -5.38
C THR A 195 -12.23 -16.14 -4.38
N PRO A 196 -13.24 -16.75 -3.71
CA PRO A 196 -13.00 -17.90 -2.83
C PRO A 196 -12.28 -19.06 -3.54
N GLN A 197 -12.54 -19.27 -4.83
CA GLN A 197 -11.88 -20.30 -5.64
C GLN A 197 -10.39 -19.96 -5.85
N SER A 198 -10.08 -18.71 -6.16
CA SER A 198 -8.68 -18.26 -6.30
C SER A 198 -7.91 -18.44 -4.98
N ILE A 199 -8.51 -18.04 -3.87
CA ILE A 199 -7.92 -18.18 -2.53
C ILE A 199 -7.70 -19.67 -2.21
N LYS A 200 -8.70 -20.53 -2.48
CA LYS A 200 -8.57 -21.99 -2.31
C LYS A 200 -7.45 -22.57 -3.15
N GLY A 201 -7.34 -22.18 -4.41
CA GLY A 201 -6.29 -22.64 -5.33
C GLY A 201 -4.89 -22.20 -4.92
N ALA A 202 -4.75 -21.04 -4.29
CA ALA A 202 -3.48 -20.48 -3.83
C ALA A 202 -3.11 -20.89 -2.40
N THR A 203 -3.98 -21.62 -1.70
CA THR A 203 -3.75 -22.06 -0.32
C THR A 203 -2.68 -23.15 -0.28
N GLN A 204 -1.61 -22.90 0.47
CA GLN A 204 -0.49 -23.83 0.68
C GLN A 204 -0.76 -24.80 1.83
N GLY A 205 -1.66 -24.45 2.77
CA GLY A 205 -1.99 -25.26 3.91
C GLY A 205 -2.37 -24.43 5.13
N ILE A 206 -2.50 -25.10 6.28
CA ILE A 206 -2.73 -24.47 7.59
C ILE A 206 -1.44 -24.52 8.38
N VAL A 207 -1.00 -23.36 8.85
CA VAL A 207 0.24 -23.21 9.62
C VAL A 207 -0.02 -22.49 10.95
N SER A 208 0.84 -22.73 11.93
CA SER A 208 0.86 -21.92 13.14
C SER A 208 1.69 -20.67 12.90
N VAL A 209 1.12 -19.49 13.17
CA VAL A 209 1.83 -18.20 13.04
C VAL A 209 1.69 -17.41 14.32
N THR A 210 2.81 -16.87 14.81
CA THR A 210 2.85 -15.99 15.97
C THR A 210 3.12 -14.56 15.49
N VAL A 211 2.28 -13.64 15.94
CA VAL A 211 2.38 -12.19 15.74
C VAL A 211 2.18 -11.51 17.09
N PRO A 212 2.44 -10.20 17.24
CA PRO A 212 2.24 -9.51 18.52
C PRO A 212 0.82 -9.66 19.10
N ALA A 213 -0.21 -9.79 18.27
CA ALA A 213 -1.60 -10.01 18.70
C ALA A 213 -1.87 -11.43 19.23
N GLY A 214 -0.95 -12.38 19.10
CA GLY A 214 -1.09 -13.76 19.57
C GLY A 214 -0.62 -14.81 18.58
N THR A 215 -0.90 -16.09 18.92
CA THR A 215 -0.59 -17.24 18.06
C THR A 215 -1.89 -17.78 17.44
N TYR A 216 -1.87 -18.01 16.15
CA TYR A 216 -3.02 -18.39 15.36
C TYR A 216 -2.74 -19.62 14.48
N LYS A 217 -3.77 -20.45 14.28
CA LYS A 217 -3.78 -21.39 13.15
C LYS A 217 -4.31 -20.65 11.94
N ALA A 218 -3.45 -20.37 10.97
CA ALA A 218 -3.75 -19.55 9.83
C ALA A 218 -3.68 -20.35 8.53
N ARG A 219 -4.58 -20.08 7.62
CA ARG A 219 -4.51 -20.54 6.23
C ARG A 219 -3.45 -19.71 5.51
N HIS A 220 -2.37 -20.35 5.07
CA HIS A 220 -1.29 -19.71 4.31
C HIS A 220 -1.66 -19.68 2.83
N VAL A 221 -1.75 -18.48 2.27
CA VAL A 221 -2.15 -18.21 0.89
C VAL A 221 -1.05 -17.44 0.19
N VAL A 222 -0.66 -17.87 -1.02
CA VAL A 222 0.45 -17.26 -1.78
C VAL A 222 0.00 -16.96 -3.19
N PHE A 223 0.15 -15.68 -3.59
CA PHE A 223 -0.05 -15.22 -4.97
C PHE A 223 1.21 -14.57 -5.52
N GLY A 224 1.31 -14.49 -6.86
CA GLY A 224 2.22 -13.56 -7.49
C GLY A 224 1.77 -12.12 -7.22
N ASN A 225 2.70 -11.21 -6.86
CA ASN A 225 2.38 -9.80 -6.75
C ASN A 225 2.56 -9.07 -8.10
N ALA A 226 2.04 -7.85 -8.19
CA ALA A 226 2.08 -7.06 -9.43
C ALA A 226 3.51 -6.73 -9.92
N ALA A 227 4.51 -6.85 -9.06
CA ALA A 227 5.92 -6.61 -9.39
C ALA A 227 6.65 -7.87 -9.89
N GLY A 228 5.97 -9.03 -9.96
CA GLY A 228 6.57 -10.32 -10.37
C GLY A 228 7.20 -11.11 -9.23
N GLY A 229 7.09 -10.64 -7.98
CA GLY A 229 7.45 -11.35 -6.77
C GLY A 229 6.28 -12.15 -6.18
N THR A 230 6.26 -12.32 -4.85
CA THR A 230 5.17 -13.01 -4.15
C THR A 230 4.54 -12.16 -3.07
N ALA A 231 3.24 -12.35 -2.87
CA ALA A 231 2.46 -11.83 -1.79
C ALA A 231 1.87 -13.00 -1.00
N GLU A 232 2.12 -13.02 0.32
CA GLU A 232 1.74 -14.12 1.21
C GLU A 232 0.84 -13.59 2.31
N TRP A 233 -0.31 -14.22 2.51
CA TRP A 233 -1.23 -13.91 3.60
C TRP A 233 -1.40 -15.10 4.53
N TYR A 234 -1.56 -14.79 5.81
CA TYR A 234 -1.91 -15.73 6.85
C TYR A 234 -3.31 -15.40 7.33
N LEU A 235 -4.30 -16.11 6.78
CA LEU A 235 -5.71 -15.83 6.97
C LEU A 235 -6.29 -16.58 8.17
N VAL A 236 -7.09 -15.86 8.97
CA VAL A 236 -7.74 -16.37 10.18
C VAL A 236 -9.16 -15.86 10.25
N ASP A 237 -10.12 -16.76 10.44
CA ASP A 237 -11.50 -16.41 10.63
C ASP A 237 -11.70 -15.58 11.91
N GLY A 238 -12.65 -14.62 11.89
CA GLY A 238 -12.94 -13.76 13.05
C GLY A 238 -11.94 -12.62 13.31
N ILE A 239 -11.01 -12.40 12.40
CA ILE A 239 -10.19 -11.19 12.34
C ILE A 239 -10.76 -10.25 11.29
N PRO A 240 -11.11 -8.99 11.59
CA PRO A 240 -11.55 -8.04 10.57
C PRO A 240 -10.52 -7.93 9.42
N GLY A 241 -10.97 -8.14 8.18
CA GLY A 241 -10.09 -8.23 7.01
C GLY A 241 -9.39 -9.57 6.83
N GLY A 242 -9.62 -10.54 7.73
CA GLY A 242 -9.20 -11.95 7.56
C GLY A 242 -7.73 -12.25 7.79
N SER A 243 -6.82 -11.29 7.82
CA SER A 243 -5.37 -11.54 7.86
C SER A 243 -4.76 -11.21 9.22
N VAL A 244 -3.80 -12.03 9.68
CA VAL A 244 -2.98 -11.75 10.87
C VAL A 244 -1.53 -11.43 10.52
N LYS A 245 -1.08 -11.84 9.33
CA LYS A 245 0.25 -11.52 8.81
C LYS A 245 0.20 -11.39 7.30
N PHE A 246 0.96 -10.46 6.76
CA PHE A 246 1.19 -10.29 5.34
C PHE A 246 2.69 -10.17 5.07
N VAL A 247 3.18 -10.80 4.00
CA VAL A 247 4.57 -10.71 3.56
C VAL A 247 4.58 -10.40 2.08
N ASN A 248 5.22 -9.28 1.70
CA ASN A 248 5.50 -8.97 0.30
C ASN A 248 6.98 -9.25 0.02
N LYS A 249 7.24 -10.01 -1.04
CA LYS A 249 8.58 -10.32 -1.52
C LYS A 249 8.74 -9.78 -2.93
N ALA A 250 9.77 -8.99 -3.16
CA ALA A 250 10.19 -8.58 -4.48
C ALA A 250 10.55 -9.79 -5.35
N PRO A 251 10.51 -9.68 -6.69
CA PRO A 251 11.12 -10.68 -7.56
C PRO A 251 12.61 -10.80 -7.20
N LYS A 252 13.15 -12.01 -7.35
CA LYS A 252 14.60 -12.19 -7.26
C LYS A 252 15.27 -11.39 -8.38
N GLY A 253 15.87 -10.25 -8.03
CA GLY A 253 16.73 -9.47 -8.90
C GLY A 253 18.18 -9.95 -8.81
N ASP A 254 19.05 -9.31 -9.56
CA ASP A 254 20.50 -9.41 -9.34
C ASP A 254 20.79 -8.83 -7.96
N ASP A 255 21.07 -9.73 -7.02
CA ASP A 255 21.22 -9.43 -5.60
C ASP A 255 22.55 -8.71 -5.39
N ASP A 256 22.52 -7.38 -5.37
CA ASP A 256 23.68 -6.54 -5.00
C ASP A 256 23.89 -6.49 -3.47
N GLY A 257 23.24 -7.37 -2.72
CA GLY A 257 23.34 -7.50 -1.26
C GLY A 257 22.56 -6.42 -0.49
N LYS A 258 21.82 -5.54 -1.18
CA LYS A 258 20.98 -4.53 -0.53
C LYS A 258 19.58 -5.05 -0.27
N ALA A 259 19.03 -4.71 0.89
CA ALA A 259 17.64 -5.02 1.20
C ALA A 259 16.71 -4.34 0.18
N ASP A 260 15.96 -5.14 -0.59
CA ASP A 260 14.96 -4.60 -1.49
C ASP A 260 13.82 -4.01 -0.66
N PRO A 261 13.57 -2.70 -0.76
CA PRO A 261 12.53 -2.02 0.00
C PRO A 261 11.10 -2.50 -0.36
N ALA A 262 10.92 -3.25 -1.44
CA ALA A 262 9.66 -3.93 -1.72
C ALA A 262 9.46 -5.18 -0.84
N ASN A 263 10.51 -5.66 -0.14
CA ASN A 263 10.39 -6.72 0.85
C ASN A 263 9.90 -6.13 2.18
N TYR A 264 8.66 -6.40 2.54
CA TYR A 264 8.15 -5.98 3.84
C TYR A 264 7.19 -7.00 4.44
N THR A 265 7.06 -6.95 5.76
CA THR A 265 6.15 -7.79 6.52
C THR A 265 5.23 -6.89 7.34
N MET A 266 3.95 -7.24 7.39
CA MET A 266 2.97 -6.63 8.29
C MET A 266 2.52 -7.69 9.30
N ASN A 267 2.61 -7.38 10.59
CA ASN A 267 2.16 -8.26 11.65
C ASN A 267 1.01 -7.61 12.42
N LEU A 268 -0.08 -8.35 12.64
CA LEU A 268 -1.19 -7.87 13.45
C LEU A 268 -0.72 -7.63 14.90
N VAL A 269 -0.91 -6.42 15.38
CA VAL A 269 -0.60 -6.01 16.77
C VAL A 269 -1.84 -6.02 17.64
N ALA A 270 -2.96 -5.52 17.11
CA ALA A 270 -4.21 -5.43 17.84
C ALA A 270 -5.40 -5.33 16.87
N LYS A 271 -6.59 -5.63 17.40
CA LYS A 271 -7.87 -5.40 16.76
C LYS A 271 -8.89 -4.93 17.79
N GLY A 272 -9.94 -4.27 17.35
CA GLY A 272 -10.99 -3.81 18.24
C GLY A 272 -12.19 -3.24 17.50
N ALA A 273 -13.05 -2.57 18.26
CA ALA A 273 -14.24 -1.89 17.78
C ALA A 273 -14.36 -0.50 18.42
N GLY A 274 -15.34 0.29 17.97
CA GLY A 274 -15.59 1.64 18.51
C GLY A 274 -14.76 2.73 17.83
N ALA A 275 -14.15 2.46 16.65
CA ALA A 275 -13.50 3.51 15.88
C ALA A 275 -14.53 4.54 15.41
N ALA A 276 -14.17 5.81 15.56
CA ALA A 276 -14.94 6.95 15.11
C ALA A 276 -14.10 7.88 14.24
N SER A 277 -14.76 8.78 13.51
CA SER A 277 -14.09 9.82 12.74
C SER A 277 -13.29 10.74 13.66
N GLU A 278 -12.08 11.07 13.24
CA GLU A 278 -11.19 12.05 13.87
C GLU A 278 -11.06 13.33 13.02
N LEU A 279 -11.50 13.26 11.75
CA LEU A 279 -11.44 14.39 10.81
C LEU A 279 -12.83 15.00 10.53
N GLY A 280 -13.87 14.57 11.27
CA GLY A 280 -15.20 15.14 11.20
C GLY A 280 -16.02 14.72 9.98
N VAL A 281 -15.77 13.52 9.43
CA VAL A 281 -16.70 12.95 8.43
C VAL A 281 -17.97 12.46 9.10
N THR A 282 -19.09 12.62 8.42
CA THR A 282 -20.43 12.29 8.91
C THR A 282 -21.13 11.33 7.94
N ARG A 283 -22.24 10.74 8.39
CA ARG A 283 -23.06 9.83 7.56
C ARG A 283 -23.95 10.55 6.54
N THR A 284 -23.96 11.88 6.58
CA THR A 284 -24.77 12.71 5.67
C THR A 284 -24.04 12.97 4.38
#